data_7cdf4808f44885137b35b24e2c859d4e
#
_entry.id   7cdf4808f44885137b35b24e2c859d4e
#
_cell.length_a   1.000
_cell.length_b   1.000
_cell.length_c   1.000
_cell.angle_alpha   90.00
_cell.angle_beta   90.00
_cell.angle_gamma   90.00
#
_symmetry.space_group_name_H-M   'P 1'
#
loop_
_entity.id
_entity.type
_entity.pdbx_description
1 polymer ?
#
loop_
_entity_poly.entity_id
_entity_poly.type
_entity_poly.pdbx_seq_one_letter_code
_entity_poly.pdbx_strand_id
1 'polypeptide(L)'
;MLTKISRLVLKKKNKSKIVCLTAYSKNIAEEIDSNADLILVGDSLGSVLYNFETTRKVNLSMMIEHSKSVRKGVKKSLLIVDMPFNTYKNKSQALKNCRKVMKETKCDGIKLEGGRNINEIVKHLIKHKIPLMGHIGLSLIHI
;
A
#
# COMPACT_ATOMS: atom_id res chain seq x y z
N MET A 1 20.71 -13.64 2.79
CA MET A 1 19.76 -13.38 1.68
C MET A 1 19.14 -12.00 1.84
N LEU A 2 19.21 -11.13 0.81
CA LEU A 2 18.62 -9.78 0.89
C LEU A 2 17.10 -9.86 0.97
N THR A 3 16.50 -9.06 1.86
CA THR A 3 15.04 -8.92 1.91
C THR A 3 14.51 -8.27 0.64
N LYS A 4 13.21 -8.42 0.34
CA LYS A 4 12.57 -7.75 -0.80
C LYS A 4 12.75 -6.22 -0.73
N ILE A 5 12.61 -5.65 0.46
CA ILE A 5 12.79 -4.20 0.71
C ILE A 5 14.26 -3.79 0.43
N SER A 6 15.23 -4.59 0.88
CA SER A 6 16.65 -4.30 0.64
C SER A 6 16.99 -4.30 -0.85
N ARG A 7 16.37 -5.18 -1.66
CA ARG A 7 16.54 -5.20 -3.11
C ARG A 7 16.00 -3.91 -3.76
N LEU A 8 14.85 -3.42 -3.31
CA LEU A 8 14.26 -2.18 -3.82
C LEU A 8 15.15 -0.96 -3.49
N VAL A 9 15.68 -0.91 -2.27
CA VAL A 9 16.61 0.15 -1.84
C VAL A 9 17.90 0.12 -2.67
N LEU A 10 18.43 -1.06 -2.99
CA LEU A 10 19.59 -1.22 -3.88
C LEU A 10 19.30 -0.72 -5.30
N LYS A 11 18.16 -1.07 -5.89
CA LYS A 11 17.74 -0.54 -7.20
C LYS A 11 17.72 0.98 -7.21
N LYS A 12 17.13 1.61 -6.19
CA LYS A 12 17.10 3.07 -6.05
C LYS A 12 18.53 3.64 -5.96
N LYS A 13 19.40 3.05 -5.13
CA LYS A 13 20.80 3.48 -4.96
C LYS A 13 21.58 3.39 -6.27
N ASN A 14 21.38 2.34 -7.05
CA ASN A 14 22.04 2.10 -8.33
C ASN A 14 21.34 2.83 -9.49
N LYS A 15 20.39 3.74 -9.23
CA LYS A 15 19.59 4.46 -10.24
C LYS A 15 18.85 3.56 -11.23
N SER A 16 18.63 2.30 -10.89
CA SER A 16 17.83 1.37 -11.70
C SER A 16 16.35 1.72 -11.61
N LYS A 17 15.61 1.53 -12.69
CA LYS A 17 14.16 1.74 -12.70
C LYS A 17 13.46 0.74 -11.76
N ILE A 18 12.44 1.23 -11.07
CA ILE A 18 11.56 0.42 -10.22
C ILE A 18 10.21 0.34 -10.90
N VAL A 19 9.75 -0.88 -11.18
CA VAL A 19 8.45 -1.13 -11.81
C VAL A 19 7.42 -1.33 -10.70
N CYS A 20 6.45 -0.43 -10.64
CA CYS A 20 5.31 -0.49 -9.72
C CYS A 20 4.03 -0.66 -10.53
N LEU A 21 3.31 -1.75 -10.31
CA LEU A 21 2.05 -2.05 -10.98
C LEU A 21 0.93 -2.22 -9.96
N THR A 22 -0.30 -1.97 -10.38
CA THR A 22 -1.50 -2.10 -9.54
C THR A 22 -2.23 -3.39 -9.83
N ALA A 23 -2.70 -4.08 -8.79
CA ALA A 23 -3.57 -5.25 -8.91
C ALA A 23 -4.64 -5.25 -7.82
N TYR A 24 -5.81 -5.80 -8.14
CA TYR A 24 -6.94 -5.89 -7.21
C TYR A 24 -7.46 -7.33 -7.04
N SER A 25 -6.88 -8.28 -7.74
CA SER A 25 -7.25 -9.70 -7.67
C SER A 25 -6.03 -10.61 -7.81
N LYS A 26 -6.19 -11.87 -7.40
CA LYS A 26 -5.16 -12.92 -7.52
C LYS A 26 -4.67 -13.07 -8.96
N ASN A 27 -5.57 -13.20 -9.92
CA ASN A 27 -5.21 -13.52 -11.31
C ASN A 27 -4.33 -12.41 -11.93
N ILE A 28 -4.72 -11.15 -11.75
CA ILE A 28 -3.93 -10.00 -12.23
C ILE A 28 -2.57 -9.97 -11.53
N ALA A 29 -2.55 -10.17 -10.20
CA ALA A 29 -1.30 -10.16 -9.44
C ALA A 29 -0.35 -11.28 -9.87
N GLU A 30 -0.86 -12.47 -10.15
CA GLU A 30 -0.07 -13.62 -10.60
C GLU A 30 0.58 -13.37 -11.95
N GLU A 31 -0.17 -12.75 -12.88
CA GLU A 31 0.32 -12.40 -14.22
C GLU A 31 1.46 -11.37 -14.19
N ILE A 32 1.34 -10.34 -13.34
CA ILE A 32 2.32 -9.24 -13.32
C ILE A 32 3.47 -9.45 -12.33
N ASP A 33 3.40 -10.43 -11.42
CA ASP A 33 4.38 -10.61 -10.32
C ASP A 33 5.82 -10.83 -10.80
N SER A 34 6.00 -11.42 -11.98
CA SER A 34 7.35 -11.65 -12.54
C SER A 34 7.96 -10.38 -13.14
N ASN A 35 7.15 -9.40 -13.52
CA ASN A 35 7.53 -8.19 -14.23
C ASN A 35 7.51 -6.93 -13.36
N ALA A 36 7.07 -7.05 -12.11
CA ALA A 36 7.00 -5.95 -11.16
C ALA A 36 8.01 -6.10 -10.01
N ASP A 37 8.53 -4.98 -9.54
CA ASP A 37 9.28 -4.92 -8.28
C ASP A 37 8.35 -4.75 -7.09
N LEU A 38 7.22 -4.07 -7.34
CA LEU A 38 6.22 -3.72 -6.35
C LEU A 38 4.82 -3.83 -6.95
N ILE A 39 3.90 -4.47 -6.24
CA ILE A 39 2.48 -4.50 -6.57
C ILE A 39 1.74 -3.71 -5.50
N LEU A 40 0.94 -2.75 -5.96
CA LEU A 40 0.13 -1.88 -5.12
C LEU A 40 -1.34 -2.32 -5.17
N VAL A 41 -1.95 -2.48 -4.01
CA VAL A 41 -3.40 -2.46 -3.87
C VAL A 41 -3.80 -1.06 -3.46
N GLY A 42 -4.25 -0.26 -4.43
CA GLY A 42 -4.61 1.14 -4.24
C GLY A 42 -6.10 1.31 -3.88
N ASP A 43 -6.44 2.37 -3.17
CA ASP A 43 -7.84 2.75 -2.90
C ASP A 43 -8.60 3.17 -4.18
N SER A 44 -7.87 3.41 -5.28
CA SER A 44 -8.43 3.54 -6.62
C SER A 44 -9.29 2.34 -7.07
N LEU A 45 -9.22 1.20 -6.36
CA LEU A 45 -10.17 0.09 -6.55
C LEU A 45 -11.63 0.55 -6.44
N GLY A 46 -11.90 1.59 -5.66
CA GLY A 46 -13.24 2.16 -5.53
C GLY A 46 -13.80 2.66 -6.86
N SER A 47 -12.99 3.39 -7.62
CA SER A 47 -13.39 3.87 -8.94
C SER A 47 -13.33 2.76 -10.01
N VAL A 48 -12.29 1.92 -9.96
CA VAL A 48 -12.05 0.91 -11.00
C VAL A 48 -13.03 -0.27 -10.92
N LEU A 49 -13.37 -0.74 -9.72
CA LEU A 49 -14.16 -1.96 -9.54
C LEU A 49 -15.60 -1.70 -9.04
N TYR A 50 -15.80 -0.59 -8.32
CA TYR A 50 -17.07 -0.29 -7.67
C TYR A 50 -17.79 0.92 -8.25
N ASN A 51 -17.20 1.54 -9.28
CA ASN A 51 -17.74 2.74 -9.93
C ASN A 51 -18.03 3.89 -8.94
N PHE A 52 -17.22 4.01 -7.89
CA PHE A 52 -17.35 5.13 -6.96
C PHE A 52 -16.80 6.40 -7.60
N GLU A 53 -17.51 7.50 -7.46
CA GLU A 53 -17.06 8.83 -7.90
C GLU A 53 -15.83 9.33 -7.13
N THR A 54 -15.59 8.79 -5.92
CA THR A 54 -14.47 9.16 -5.08
C THR A 54 -13.97 7.96 -4.26
N THR A 55 -12.66 7.89 -4.08
CA THR A 55 -12.02 6.85 -3.26
C THR A 55 -12.39 6.96 -1.77
N ARG A 56 -12.97 8.09 -1.32
CA ARG A 56 -13.43 8.27 0.06
C ARG A 56 -14.46 7.25 0.53
N LYS A 57 -15.18 6.60 -0.40
CA LYS A 57 -16.15 5.52 -0.10
C LYS A 57 -15.47 4.18 0.18
N VAL A 58 -14.19 4.05 -0.16
CA VAL A 58 -13.42 2.83 0.12
C VAL A 58 -13.16 2.71 1.61
N ASN A 59 -13.45 1.55 2.17
CA ASN A 59 -13.22 1.27 3.58
C ASN A 59 -12.10 0.23 3.79
N LEU A 60 -11.68 0.09 5.05
CA LEU A 60 -10.57 -0.79 5.39
C LEU A 60 -10.85 -2.27 5.08
N SER A 61 -12.10 -2.71 5.21
CA SER A 61 -12.49 -4.10 4.91
C SER A 61 -12.33 -4.41 3.43
N MET A 62 -12.77 -3.52 2.55
CA MET A 62 -12.59 -3.66 1.10
C MET A 62 -11.10 -3.79 0.76
N MET A 63 -10.25 -2.91 1.31
CA MET A 63 -8.81 -2.97 1.10
C MET A 63 -8.21 -4.31 1.56
N ILE A 64 -8.63 -4.80 2.72
CA ILE A 64 -8.15 -6.08 3.25
C ILE A 64 -8.56 -7.25 2.36
N GLU A 65 -9.82 -7.33 1.93
CA GLU A 65 -10.30 -8.45 1.11
C GLU A 65 -9.61 -8.50 -0.26
N HIS A 66 -9.49 -7.36 -0.95
CA HIS A 66 -8.74 -7.30 -2.19
C HIS A 66 -7.26 -7.64 -1.99
N SER A 67 -6.65 -7.14 -0.93
CA SER A 67 -5.23 -7.42 -0.62
C SER A 67 -4.99 -8.90 -0.29
N LYS A 68 -5.91 -9.58 0.39
CA LYS A 68 -5.85 -11.04 0.61
C LYS A 68 -5.89 -11.80 -0.72
N SER A 69 -6.74 -11.36 -1.65
CA SER A 69 -6.80 -11.93 -3.00
C SER A 69 -5.47 -11.74 -3.74
N VAL A 70 -4.98 -10.51 -3.81
CA VAL A 70 -3.71 -10.15 -4.45
C VAL A 70 -2.54 -10.91 -3.82
N ARG A 71 -2.49 -11.05 -2.49
CA ARG A 71 -1.42 -11.78 -1.80
C ARG A 71 -1.25 -13.22 -2.30
N LYS A 72 -2.33 -13.88 -2.69
CA LYS A 72 -2.28 -15.25 -3.22
C LYS A 72 -1.54 -15.34 -4.58
N GLY A 73 -1.56 -14.26 -5.36
CA GLY A 73 -0.86 -14.17 -6.65
C GLY A 73 0.59 -13.68 -6.53
N VAL A 74 0.92 -12.89 -5.49
CA VAL A 74 2.23 -12.26 -5.34
C VAL A 74 3.23 -13.19 -4.64
N LYS A 75 4.32 -13.54 -5.32
CA LYS A 75 5.40 -14.38 -4.80
C LYS A 75 6.74 -13.64 -4.75
N LYS A 76 7.08 -12.89 -5.81
CA LYS A 76 8.37 -12.23 -6.01
C LYS A 76 8.37 -10.77 -5.60
N SER A 77 7.34 -10.01 -6.03
CA SER A 77 7.21 -8.58 -5.80
C SER A 77 6.99 -8.22 -4.33
N LEU A 78 7.23 -6.96 -3.97
CA LEU A 78 6.70 -6.38 -2.73
C LEU A 78 5.20 -6.14 -2.89
N LEU A 79 4.42 -6.48 -1.87
CA LEU A 79 3.01 -6.13 -1.80
C LEU A 79 2.84 -4.93 -0.87
N ILE A 80 2.36 -3.83 -1.42
CA ILE A 80 2.03 -2.60 -0.67
C ILE A 80 0.51 -2.41 -0.70
N VAL A 81 -0.05 -2.01 0.44
CA VAL A 81 -1.49 -1.76 0.59
C VAL A 81 -1.72 -0.31 0.99
N ASP A 82 -2.59 0.38 0.25
CA ASP A 82 -3.04 1.73 0.58
C ASP A 82 -3.94 1.73 1.82
N MET A 83 -3.76 2.75 2.64
CA MET A 83 -4.70 3.01 3.74
C MET A 83 -5.77 3.97 3.25
N PRO A 84 -7.06 3.57 3.25
CA PRO A 84 -8.13 4.41 2.75
C PRO A 84 -8.37 5.62 3.66
N PHE A 85 -9.03 6.62 3.09
CA PHE A 85 -9.38 7.85 3.76
C PHE A 85 -10.00 7.61 5.14
N ASN A 86 -9.72 8.46 6.11
CA ASN A 86 -10.21 8.40 7.49
C ASN A 86 -9.73 7.21 8.35
N THR A 87 -8.81 6.36 7.87
CA THR A 87 -8.33 5.20 8.62
C THR A 87 -7.04 5.45 9.42
N TYR A 88 -6.48 6.67 9.33
CA TYR A 88 -5.24 7.08 10.01
C TYR A 88 -5.27 8.53 10.51
N LYS A 89 -6.39 8.96 11.12
CA LYS A 89 -6.59 10.34 11.63
C LYS A 89 -5.66 10.72 12.79
N ASN A 90 -5.22 9.74 13.57
CA ASN A 90 -4.33 9.91 14.70
C ASN A 90 -3.39 8.72 14.86
N LYS A 91 -2.35 8.89 15.70
CA LYS A 91 -1.29 7.89 15.92
C LYS A 91 -1.84 6.51 16.33
N SER A 92 -2.78 6.47 17.25
CA SER A 92 -3.36 5.22 17.78
C SER A 92 -4.18 4.48 16.73
N GLN A 93 -5.08 5.18 16.05
CA GLN A 93 -5.90 4.62 14.98
C GLN A 93 -5.02 4.12 13.82
N ALA A 94 -4.04 4.92 13.39
CA ALA A 94 -3.11 4.57 12.33
C ALA A 94 -2.36 3.28 12.65
N LEU A 95 -1.76 3.19 13.85
CA LEU A 95 -1.01 2.00 14.26
C LEU A 95 -1.88 0.76 14.34
N LYS A 96 -3.08 0.88 14.94
CA LYS A 96 -4.05 -0.22 15.05
C LYS A 96 -4.44 -0.73 13.66
N ASN A 97 -4.80 0.17 12.75
CA ASN A 97 -5.27 -0.20 11.42
C ASN A 97 -4.15 -0.73 10.53
N CYS A 98 -2.96 -0.13 10.55
CA CYS A 98 -1.81 -0.65 9.82
C CYS A 98 -1.43 -2.07 10.27
N ARG A 99 -1.40 -2.32 11.58
CA ARG A 99 -1.14 -3.67 12.12
C ARG A 99 -2.20 -4.67 11.69
N LYS A 100 -3.48 -4.27 11.70
CA LYS A 100 -4.58 -5.11 11.22
C LYS A 100 -4.38 -5.49 9.76
N VAL A 101 -4.15 -4.50 8.89
CA VAL A 101 -3.90 -4.75 7.46
C VAL A 101 -2.72 -5.70 7.27
N MET A 102 -1.57 -5.41 7.86
CA MET A 102 -0.37 -6.25 7.72
C MET A 102 -0.59 -7.67 8.23
N LYS A 103 -1.28 -7.83 9.37
CA LYS A 103 -1.57 -9.14 9.95
C LYS A 103 -2.46 -9.97 9.03
N GLU A 104 -3.53 -9.37 8.49
CA GLU A 104 -4.54 -10.09 7.71
C GLU A 104 -4.12 -10.33 6.26
N THR A 105 -3.40 -9.40 5.67
CA THR A 105 -3.04 -9.47 4.24
C THR A 105 -1.65 -10.03 3.98
N LYS A 106 -0.79 -10.06 5.02
CA LYS A 106 0.63 -10.40 4.89
C LYS A 106 1.36 -9.51 3.87
N CYS A 107 0.93 -8.26 3.74
CA CYS A 107 1.63 -7.29 2.89
C CYS A 107 3.01 -6.94 3.46
N ASP A 108 3.89 -6.48 2.58
CA ASP A 108 5.27 -6.14 2.91
C ASP A 108 5.39 -4.69 3.41
N GLY A 109 4.37 -3.86 3.17
CA GLY A 109 4.33 -2.47 3.63
C GLY A 109 2.98 -1.80 3.39
N ILE A 110 2.86 -0.59 3.92
CA ILE A 110 1.65 0.23 3.92
C ILE A 110 1.92 1.52 3.15
N LYS A 111 0.98 1.96 2.31
CA LYS A 111 1.05 3.28 1.69
C LYS A 111 0.12 4.25 2.41
N LEU A 112 0.63 5.44 2.69
CA LEU A 112 -0.11 6.57 3.28
C LEU A 112 -0.05 7.77 2.36
N GLU A 113 -1.19 8.44 2.22
CA GLU A 113 -1.29 9.67 1.47
C GLU A 113 -1.40 10.87 2.42
N GLY A 114 -0.60 11.88 2.14
CA GLY A 114 -0.59 13.14 2.86
C GLY A 114 0.80 13.76 2.92
N GLY A 115 0.84 15.05 3.16
CA GLY A 115 2.07 15.81 3.28
C GLY A 115 2.47 16.02 4.75
N ARG A 116 2.76 17.29 5.07
CA ARG A 116 3.21 17.69 6.42
C ARG A 116 2.22 17.33 7.52
N ASN A 117 0.92 17.32 7.22
CA ASN A 117 -0.15 17.08 8.21
C ASN A 117 -0.10 15.69 8.85
N ILE A 118 0.46 14.68 8.17
CA ILE A 118 0.58 13.32 8.70
C ILE A 118 1.98 12.97 9.20
N ASN A 119 2.91 13.93 9.21
CA ASN A 119 4.31 13.68 9.56
C ASN A 119 4.48 13.00 10.93
N GLU A 120 3.73 13.45 11.94
CA GLU A 120 3.75 12.84 13.27
C GLU A 120 3.20 11.42 13.33
N ILE A 121 2.23 11.11 12.46
CA ILE A 121 1.70 9.75 12.29
C ILE A 121 2.76 8.87 11.63
N VAL A 122 3.39 9.37 10.57
CA VAL A 122 4.48 8.65 9.86
C VAL A 122 5.63 8.33 10.81
N LYS A 123 6.14 9.31 11.57
CA LYS A 123 7.18 9.10 12.58
C LYS A 123 6.78 8.02 13.60
N HIS A 124 5.53 8.08 14.06
CA HIS A 124 5.01 7.11 15.02
C HIS A 124 4.98 5.69 14.45
N LEU A 125 4.51 5.52 13.23
CA LEU A 125 4.45 4.23 12.55
C LEU A 125 5.85 3.65 12.29
N ILE A 126 6.80 4.48 11.85
CA ILE A 126 8.21 4.08 11.65
C ILE A 126 8.83 3.60 12.96
N LYS A 127 8.62 4.33 14.08
CA LYS A 127 9.06 3.92 15.41
C LYS A 127 8.54 2.54 15.81
N HIS A 128 7.33 2.18 15.33
CA HIS A 128 6.72 0.87 15.55
C HIS A 128 7.04 -0.15 14.45
N LYS A 129 8.06 0.11 13.64
CA LYS A 129 8.59 -0.78 12.59
C LYS A 129 7.56 -1.15 11.51
N ILE A 130 6.62 -0.26 11.22
CA ILE A 130 5.73 -0.40 10.07
C ILE A 130 6.48 0.10 8.83
N PRO A 131 6.72 -0.75 7.80
CA PRO A 131 7.30 -0.29 6.54
C PRO A 131 6.31 0.61 5.80
N LEU A 132 6.76 1.81 5.43
CA LEU A 132 5.89 2.81 4.83
C LEU A 132 6.36 3.23 3.44
N MET A 133 5.37 3.46 2.57
CA MET A 133 5.48 4.18 1.32
C MET A 133 4.67 5.47 1.43
N GLY A 134 5.30 6.63 1.23
CA GLY A 134 4.62 7.92 1.24
C GLY A 134 4.13 8.33 -0.15
N HIS A 135 2.95 8.93 -0.21
CA HIS A 135 2.43 9.58 -1.40
C HIS A 135 2.27 11.08 -1.12
N ILE A 136 3.02 11.89 -1.84
CA ILE A 136 3.07 13.35 -1.67
C ILE A 136 2.64 14.12 -2.93
N GLY A 137 2.09 13.42 -3.91
CA GLY A 137 1.58 14.01 -5.16
C GLY A 137 0.17 14.57 -5.04
N LEU A 138 -0.51 14.66 -6.18
CA LEU A 138 -1.91 15.08 -6.25
C LEU A 138 -2.78 14.12 -5.42
N SER A 139 -3.42 14.67 -4.39
CA SER A 139 -4.30 13.91 -3.51
C SER A 139 -5.75 14.19 -3.87
N LEU A 140 -6.51 13.14 -4.18
CA LEU A 140 -7.98 13.24 -4.35
C LEU A 140 -8.68 13.56 -3.02
N ILE A 141 -7.97 13.50 -1.90
CA ILE A 141 -8.50 13.86 -0.58
C ILE A 141 -8.64 15.39 -0.43
N HIS A 142 -7.92 16.15 -1.22
CA HIS A 142 -7.86 17.62 -1.13
C HIS A 142 -8.53 18.35 -2.31
N ILE A 143 -9.21 17.62 -3.18
CA ILE A 143 -10.02 18.18 -4.28
C ILE A 143 -11.47 18.29 -3.85
#